data_01b731119dfca69babc60231ac8ddaba
#
_entry.id   01b731119dfca69babc60231ac8ddaba
#
_cell.length_a   1.000
_cell.length_b   1.000
_cell.length_c   1.000
_cell.angle_alpha   90.00
_cell.angle_beta   90.00
_cell.angle_gamma   90.00
#
_symmetry.space_group_name_H-M   'P 1'
#
loop_
_entity.id
_entity.type
_entity.pdbx_description
1 polymer ?
#
loop_
_entity_poly.entity_id
_entity_poly.type
_entity_poly.pdbx_seq_one_letter_code
_entity_poly.pdbx_strand_id
1 'polypeptide(L)' 'MTEYETLKKLVTEAEDDVHKAAGGNKAAGTRVRKKMQEIKQAAQDVRKKILEGREGEAGAGAEAADAE' A
#
# COMPACT_ATOMS: atom_id res chain seq x y z
N MET A 1 -11.73 8.77 0.21
CA MET A 1 -10.35 9.27 0.13
C MET A 1 -9.69 8.68 -1.10
N THR A 2 -9.20 9.54 -1.96
CA THR A 2 -8.61 9.12 -3.23
C THR A 2 -7.39 8.24 -3.04
N GLU A 3 -6.56 8.59 -2.10
CA GLU A 3 -5.34 7.80 -1.85
C GLU A 3 -5.67 6.36 -1.48
N TYR A 4 -6.71 6.17 -0.72
CA TYR A 4 -7.07 4.83 -0.32
C TYR A 4 -7.68 4.07 -1.50
N GLU A 5 -8.44 4.76 -2.35
CA GLU A 5 -8.99 4.12 -3.53
C GLU A 5 -7.87 3.66 -4.45
N THR A 6 -6.83 4.47 -4.58
CA THR A 6 -5.69 4.09 -5.40
C THR A 6 -5.02 2.84 -4.83
N LEU A 7 -4.85 2.79 -3.51
CA LEU A 7 -4.25 1.64 -2.88
C LEU A 7 -5.06 0.38 -3.14
N LYS A 8 -6.37 0.46 -2.98
CA LYS A 8 -7.23 -0.69 -3.22
C LYS A 8 -7.13 -1.16 -4.66
N LYS A 9 -7.08 -0.24 -5.59
CA LYS A 9 -6.99 -0.58 -6.99
C LYS A 9 -5.69 -1.31 -7.29
N LEU A 10 -4.59 -0.84 -6.74
CA LEU A 10 -3.30 -1.48 -6.96
C LEU A 10 -3.29 -2.90 -6.41
N VAL A 11 -3.89 -3.09 -5.25
CA VAL A 11 -3.95 -4.42 -4.65
C VAL A 11 -4.77 -5.34 -5.54
N THR A 12 -5.90 -4.86 -6.02
CA THR A 12 -6.74 -5.67 -6.88
C THR A 12 -6.03 -6.03 -8.18
N GLU A 13 -5.30 -5.07 -8.73
CA GLU A 13 -4.58 -5.32 -9.97
C GLU A 13 -3.47 -6.34 -9.80
N ALA A 14 -2.96 -6.48 -8.60
CA ALA A 14 -1.87 -7.42 -8.35
C ALA A 14 -2.33 -8.85 -8.13
N GLU A 15 -3.61 -9.04 -7.91
CA GLU A 15 -4.11 -10.35 -7.50
C GLU A 15 -3.74 -11.50 -8.41
N ASP A 16 -3.97 -11.35 -9.70
CA ASP A 16 -3.67 -12.43 -10.62
C ASP A 16 -2.19 -12.77 -10.63
N ASP A 17 -1.35 -11.75 -10.65
CA ASP A 17 0.08 -11.99 -10.67
C ASP A 17 0.57 -12.59 -9.37
N VAL A 18 -0.06 -12.24 -8.26
CA VAL A 18 0.31 -12.84 -6.98
C VAL A 18 0.03 -14.34 -7.02
N HIS A 19 -1.13 -14.72 -7.54
CA HIS A 19 -1.46 -16.15 -7.65
C HIS A 19 -0.48 -16.88 -8.57
N LYS A 20 -0.15 -16.27 -9.70
CA LYS A 20 0.76 -16.89 -10.63
C LYS A 20 2.15 -17.01 -10.05
N ALA A 21 2.59 -15.97 -9.36
CA ALA A 21 3.92 -15.98 -8.76
C ALA A 21 4.01 -17.03 -7.66
N ALA A 22 2.96 -17.17 -6.89
CA ALA A 22 2.93 -18.19 -5.84
C ALA A 22 3.02 -19.59 -6.43
N GLY A 23 2.54 -19.74 -7.66
CA GLY A 23 2.64 -21.03 -8.36
C GLY A 23 3.93 -21.23 -9.12
N GLY A 24 4.87 -20.30 -9.01
CA GLY A 24 6.17 -20.48 -9.62
C GLY A 24 6.43 -19.70 -10.89
N ASN A 25 5.50 -18.84 -11.31
CA ASN A 25 5.68 -18.07 -12.54
C ASN A 25 6.64 -16.92 -12.27
N LYS A 26 7.82 -16.98 -12.87
CA LYS A 26 8.86 -16.00 -12.60
C LYS A 26 8.54 -14.62 -13.15
N ALA A 27 7.93 -14.57 -14.31
CA ALA A 27 7.56 -13.28 -14.89
C ALA A 27 6.53 -12.58 -14.04
N ALA A 28 5.57 -13.35 -13.51
CA ALA A 28 4.58 -12.77 -12.61
C ALA A 28 5.24 -12.28 -11.33
N GLY A 29 6.24 -13.02 -10.85
CA GLY A 29 6.97 -12.61 -9.66
C GLY A 29 7.63 -11.25 -9.82
N THR A 30 8.21 -11.02 -11.00
CA THR A 30 8.84 -9.74 -11.27
C THR A 30 7.79 -8.63 -11.26
N ARG A 31 6.65 -8.88 -11.88
CA ARG A 31 5.59 -7.88 -11.90
C ARG A 31 5.03 -7.60 -10.51
N VAL A 32 4.91 -8.65 -9.69
CA VAL A 32 4.44 -8.49 -8.32
C VAL A 32 5.39 -7.61 -7.51
N ARG A 33 6.70 -7.85 -7.66
CA ARG A 33 7.65 -7.07 -6.89
C ARG A 33 7.57 -5.58 -7.25
N LYS A 34 7.39 -5.29 -8.53
CA LYS A 34 7.24 -3.92 -8.95
C LYS A 34 5.94 -3.33 -8.42
N LYS A 35 4.86 -4.11 -8.50
CA LYS A 35 3.57 -3.65 -8.01
C LYS A 35 3.61 -3.40 -6.51
N MET A 36 4.36 -4.19 -5.76
CA MET A 36 4.46 -3.99 -4.33
C MET A 36 5.14 -2.67 -3.99
N GLN A 37 6.09 -2.23 -4.82
CA GLN A 37 6.68 -0.92 -4.61
C GLN A 37 5.63 0.17 -4.76
N GLU A 38 4.75 0.03 -5.74
CA GLU A 38 3.68 1.00 -5.94
C GLU A 38 2.69 0.96 -4.79
N ILE A 39 2.39 -0.24 -4.30
CA ILE A 39 1.46 -0.39 -3.18
C ILE A 39 2.07 0.24 -1.93
N LYS A 40 3.36 0.04 -1.73
CA LYS A 40 4.02 0.63 -0.59
C LYS A 40 3.91 2.15 -0.62
N GLN A 41 4.16 2.74 -1.79
CA GLN A 41 4.06 4.19 -1.91
C GLN A 41 2.62 4.65 -1.70
N ALA A 42 1.65 3.93 -2.24
CA ALA A 42 0.26 4.30 -2.05
C ALA A 42 -0.14 4.21 -0.58
N ALA A 43 0.36 3.21 0.12
CA ALA A 43 0.07 3.08 1.54
C ALA A 43 0.66 4.24 2.32
N GLN A 44 1.85 4.68 1.96
CA GLN A 44 2.44 5.83 2.60
C GLN A 44 1.63 7.08 2.35
N ASP A 45 1.11 7.23 1.13
CA ASP A 45 0.29 8.38 0.81
C ASP A 45 -0.97 8.41 1.66
N VAL A 46 -1.57 7.24 1.92
CA VAL A 46 -2.74 7.16 2.79
C VAL A 46 -2.37 7.63 4.20
N ARG A 47 -1.25 7.13 4.71
CA ARG A 47 -0.82 7.53 6.04
C ARG A 47 -0.58 9.02 6.15
N LYS A 48 0.06 9.59 5.15
CA LYS A 48 0.31 11.03 5.15
C LYS A 48 -0.99 11.80 5.15
N LYS A 49 -1.94 11.36 4.35
CA LYS A 49 -3.20 12.06 4.26
C LYS A 49 -3.94 12.04 5.59
N ILE A 50 -3.91 10.91 6.27
CA ILE A 50 -4.55 10.80 7.56
C ILE A 50 -3.85 11.67 8.58
N LEU A 51 -2.53 11.70 8.56
CA LEU A 51 -1.79 12.53 9.48
C LEU A 51 -2.06 14.01 9.25
N GLU A 52 -2.16 14.42 7.99
CA GLU A 52 -2.47 15.79 7.66
C GLU A 52 -3.82 16.20 8.23
N GLY A 53 -4.79 15.31 8.15
CA GLY A 53 -6.11 15.60 8.64
C GLY A 53 -6.16 15.65 10.15
N ARG A 54 -5.17 15.09 10.83
CA ARG A 54 -5.16 15.07 12.28
C ARG A 54 -4.04 15.93 12.84
N GLU A 55 -3.50 16.80 12.00
CA GLU A 55 -2.40 17.56 12.45
C GLU A 55 -2.80 18.37 13.63
N GLY A 56 -2.07 18.52 14.53
CA GLY A 56 -2.42 19.24 15.68
C GLY A 56 -2.93 18.39 16.75
N GLU A 57 -3.42 17.17 16.47
CA GLU A 57 -3.99 16.46 17.45
C GLU A 57 -3.13 15.36 17.78
N ALA A 58 -2.45 15.02 18.03
CA ALA A 58 -1.89 13.95 18.51
C ALA A 58 -1.15 13.17 17.61
N GLY A 59 -0.44 13.78 16.89
CA GLY A 59 0.32 13.07 15.94
C GLY A 59 1.10 11.97 16.55
N ALA A 60 1.47 12.12 17.75
CA ALA A 60 2.28 11.13 18.39
C ALA A 60 1.56 9.82 18.55
N GLY A 61 0.34 9.91 18.87
CA GLY A 61 -0.39 8.68 19.04
C GLY A 61 -0.55 7.94 17.77
N ALA A 62 -0.74 8.67 16.70
CA ALA A 62 -0.92 8.05 15.44
C ALA A 62 0.33 7.33 15.01
N GLU A 63 1.47 7.88 15.36
CA GLU A 63 2.64 7.25 15.00
C GLU A 63 2.86 5.96 15.67
N ALA A 64 2.52 5.87 16.89
CA ALA A 64 2.68 4.64 17.62
C ALA A 64 1.86 3.54 16.99
N ALA A 65 0.70 3.86 16.55
CA ALA A 65 -0.13 2.86 15.93
C ALA A 65 0.46 2.35 14.65
N ASP A 66 1.15 3.19 13.95
CA ASP A 66 1.70 2.78 12.71
C ASP A 66 2.92 1.95 12.85
N ALA A 67 3.53 1.97 13.96
CA ALA A 67 4.76 1.26 14.12
C ALA A 67 4.60 -0.20 13.92
N GLU A 68 3.40 -0.77 14.08
CA GLU A 68 3.28 -2.13 13.90
C GLU A 68 3.15 -2.51 12.52
#